data_5e8c21e986587449ab00645d995b06ec
#
_entry.id   5e8c21e986587449ab00645d995b06ec
#
_cell.length_a   1.000
_cell.length_b   1.000
_cell.length_c   1.000
_cell.angle_alpha   90.00
_cell.angle_beta   90.00
_cell.angle_gamma   90.00
#
_symmetry.space_group_name_H-M   'P 1'
#
loop_
_entity.id
_entity.type
_entity.pdbx_description
1 polymer ?
#
loop_
_entity_poly.entity_id
_entity_poly.type
_entity_poly.pdbx_seq_one_letter_code
_entity_poly.pdbx_strand_id
1 'polypeptide(L)'
;MRNYITRALYAAVAAGMALTTLGLAGATAPATAATRSLSPPVYDLNRAGYISSGRWFRFVSTTLTIPAATLSVSDGGNMLVVLQNPQLRGAPPAIIFVRPGGGSGSVSWSTGQTLQPFAMSPKVGDEVSVSIYNDQHGHLSFTATDLTNGVTSTGRAKIGNIIYNQAMLIANLDAGAPTPPADSRLWKVDGTHLTTSTGTHGTLTGPWQTSQMILTNTGTATGAVVTSPSGLWNGGANFGIWLRALPVAYTQGFAGYADSGGPFRFVGTTMTVPSAQTPAANGGTALVTLGHNGGPTPRPYANIEVHPGGGAGSVTYIANAPAGNFTTGTFTVSPNPGDQLRVSIFYDQHGHYSFAVTDTTTTDTQTVTTAAPDVTSKPLNSASVVAMFDNSAVAPPPADTQLWQFTASNVTSYGGYHGSVLGSWATSHEVYTTDGTRAGAVVADASALSNGGQDFGVWLRHQ
;
A
#
# COMPACT_ATOMS: atom_id res chain seq x y z
N MET A 1 36.92 -36.78 -19.52
CA MET A 1 36.20 -36.87 -18.24
C MET A 1 35.34 -35.65 -17.85
N ARG A 2 35.20 -34.66 -18.71
CA ARG A 2 34.38 -33.43 -18.42
C ARG A 2 32.93 -33.50 -18.91
N ASN A 3 32.56 -34.49 -19.73
CA ASN A 3 31.24 -34.55 -20.37
C ASN A 3 30.21 -35.45 -19.68
N TYR A 4 30.58 -36.11 -18.60
CA TYR A 4 29.64 -37.02 -17.90
C TYR A 4 28.87 -36.38 -16.73
N ILE A 5 29.38 -35.29 -16.18
CA ILE A 5 28.74 -34.61 -15.03
C ILE A 5 27.58 -33.73 -15.48
N THR A 6 27.65 -33.14 -16.67
CA THR A 6 26.60 -32.26 -17.22
C THR A 6 25.33 -33.04 -17.61
N ARG A 7 25.46 -34.29 -18.02
CA ARG A 7 24.31 -35.16 -18.39
C ARG A 7 23.54 -35.72 -17.20
N ALA A 8 24.18 -35.90 -16.05
CA ALA A 8 23.52 -36.40 -14.85
C ALA A 8 22.62 -35.36 -14.16
N LEU A 9 22.92 -34.05 -14.30
CA LEU A 9 22.09 -32.99 -13.73
C LEU A 9 20.81 -32.74 -14.54
N TYR A 10 20.87 -32.90 -15.87
CA TYR A 10 19.69 -32.79 -16.72
C TYR A 10 18.69 -33.94 -16.57
N ALA A 11 19.17 -35.13 -16.23
CA ALA A 11 18.31 -36.30 -16.01
C ALA A 11 17.49 -36.23 -14.69
N ALA A 12 17.98 -35.50 -13.68
CA ALA A 12 17.28 -35.37 -12.39
C ALA A 12 16.10 -34.35 -12.44
N VAL A 13 16.13 -33.39 -13.36
CA VAL A 13 15.01 -32.41 -13.54
C VAL A 13 13.95 -32.96 -14.49
N ALA A 14 14.33 -33.82 -15.47
CA ALA A 14 13.39 -34.41 -16.41
C ALA A 14 12.69 -35.70 -15.86
N ALA A 15 13.24 -36.33 -14.84
CA ALA A 15 12.68 -37.57 -14.23
C ALA A 15 11.48 -37.25 -13.27
N GLY A 16 11.22 -36.02 -12.94
CA GLY A 16 10.08 -35.62 -12.11
C GLY A 16 8.74 -35.49 -12.84
N MET A 17 8.72 -35.60 -14.17
CA MET A 17 7.50 -35.38 -14.99
C MET A 17 6.99 -36.64 -15.71
N ALA A 18 7.60 -37.80 -15.58
CA ALA A 18 7.19 -38.97 -16.33
C ALA A 18 7.15 -40.27 -15.48
N LEU A 19 6.36 -40.26 -14.42
CA LEU A 19 5.96 -41.51 -13.78
C LEU A 19 4.59 -41.42 -13.12
N THR A 20 3.53 -41.42 -13.95
CA THR A 20 2.19 -41.81 -13.52
C THR A 20 1.41 -42.43 -14.67
N THR A 21 1.75 -43.67 -15.07
CA THR A 21 0.77 -44.61 -15.63
C THR A 21 1.35 -46.00 -15.51
N LEU A 22 1.19 -46.64 -14.37
CA LEU A 22 1.11 -48.10 -14.25
C LEU A 22 0.17 -48.40 -13.09
N GLY A 23 -0.99 -48.94 -13.43
CA GLY A 23 -2.04 -49.26 -12.49
C GLY A 23 -1.65 -50.40 -11.55
N LEU A 24 -2.02 -50.23 -10.30
CA LEU A 24 -2.27 -51.35 -9.37
C LEU A 24 -3.50 -50.97 -8.55
N ALA A 25 -4.55 -51.72 -8.77
CA ALA A 25 -5.77 -51.67 -8.00
C ALA A 25 -5.49 -52.09 -6.56
N GLY A 26 -5.58 -51.16 -5.66
CA GLY A 26 -5.63 -51.30 -4.23
C GLY A 26 -6.27 -50.04 -3.68
N ALA A 27 -7.58 -50.06 -3.52
CA ALA A 27 -8.33 -48.93 -2.98
C ALA A 27 -8.03 -48.73 -1.50
N THR A 28 -6.94 -48.03 -1.19
CA THR A 28 -6.84 -47.29 0.07
C THR A 28 -7.41 -45.89 -0.23
N ALA A 29 -8.49 -45.56 0.47
CA ALA A 29 -9.06 -44.22 0.41
C ALA A 29 -7.91 -43.18 0.56
N PRO A 30 -7.83 -42.14 -0.28
CA PRO A 30 -6.81 -41.11 -0.11
C PRO A 30 -7.03 -40.55 1.28
N ALA A 31 -6.02 -40.65 2.13
CA ALA A 31 -5.99 -39.91 3.38
C ALA A 31 -6.22 -38.42 2.97
N THR A 32 -7.37 -37.89 3.34
CA THR A 32 -7.65 -36.47 3.19
C THR A 32 -6.53 -35.74 3.91
N ALA A 33 -5.62 -35.17 3.14
CA ALA A 33 -4.56 -34.33 3.68
C ALA A 33 -5.28 -33.23 4.48
N ALA A 34 -5.19 -33.31 5.79
CA ALA A 34 -5.75 -32.31 6.67
C ALA A 34 -5.20 -30.98 6.19
N THR A 35 -6.07 -30.12 5.69
CA THR A 35 -5.74 -28.74 5.32
C THR A 35 -5.24 -28.06 6.58
N ARG A 36 -3.90 -27.96 6.72
CA ARG A 36 -3.33 -27.23 7.85
C ARG A 36 -3.75 -25.77 7.70
N SER A 37 -4.40 -25.29 8.75
CA SER A 37 -4.72 -23.86 8.85
C SER A 37 -3.41 -23.06 8.89
N LEU A 38 -3.39 -21.92 8.20
CA LEU A 38 -2.31 -20.96 8.32
C LEU A 38 -2.19 -20.50 9.77
N SER A 39 -0.97 -20.22 10.20
CA SER A 39 -0.74 -19.52 11.47
C SER A 39 -1.29 -18.09 11.40
N PRO A 40 -1.53 -17.43 12.55
CA PRO A 40 -1.99 -16.04 12.56
C PRO A 40 -1.15 -15.14 11.65
N PRO A 41 -1.76 -14.13 11.01
CA PRO A 41 -1.04 -13.21 10.14
C PRO A 41 -0.03 -12.37 10.92
N VAL A 42 1.07 -12.02 10.26
CA VAL A 42 2.08 -11.07 10.72
C VAL A 42 1.85 -9.74 9.99
N TYR A 43 1.84 -8.64 10.71
CA TYR A 43 1.69 -7.30 10.13
C TYR A 43 3.04 -6.62 10.06
N ASP A 44 3.31 -5.93 8.94
CA ASP A 44 4.61 -5.34 8.63
C ASP A 44 4.40 -3.96 7.96
N LEU A 45 5.39 -3.07 8.06
CA LEU A 45 5.37 -1.74 7.46
C LEU A 45 5.81 -1.72 5.99
N ASN A 46 6.55 -2.75 5.56
CA ASN A 46 7.23 -2.72 4.26
C ASN A 46 7.05 -4.02 3.47
N ARG A 47 6.41 -5.04 4.02
CA ARG A 47 6.42 -6.38 3.42
C ARG A 47 5.05 -7.04 3.40
N ALA A 48 4.75 -7.71 2.27
CA ALA A 48 3.58 -8.57 2.13
C ALA A 48 3.92 -9.87 1.42
N GLY A 49 3.35 -10.99 1.83
CA GLY A 49 3.58 -12.30 1.24
C GLY A 49 3.38 -13.45 2.21
N TYR A 50 4.26 -14.43 2.15
CA TYR A 50 4.23 -15.60 3.04
C TYR A 50 5.58 -15.86 3.69
N ILE A 51 5.53 -16.27 4.96
CA ILE A 51 6.68 -16.71 5.74
C ILE A 51 6.43 -18.11 6.28
N SER A 52 7.33 -19.04 6.01
CA SER A 52 7.34 -20.39 6.54
C SER A 52 8.43 -20.52 7.60
N SER A 53 8.13 -21.13 8.75
CA SER A 53 9.00 -21.25 9.91
C SER A 53 8.77 -22.54 10.70
N GLY A 54 9.47 -22.73 11.82
CA GLY A 54 9.33 -23.91 12.68
C GLY A 54 10.06 -25.15 12.17
N ARG A 55 10.85 -25.02 11.11
CA ARG A 55 11.75 -26.05 10.57
C ARG A 55 13.02 -25.37 10.04
N TRP A 56 14.04 -26.15 9.80
CA TRP A 56 15.26 -25.73 9.13
C TRP A 56 15.11 -25.96 7.63
N PHE A 57 15.27 -24.92 6.82
CA PHE A 57 15.13 -24.98 5.38
C PHE A 57 16.50 -24.96 4.69
N ARG A 58 16.64 -25.76 3.66
CA ARG A 58 17.81 -25.76 2.77
C ARG A 58 17.48 -25.32 1.34
N PHE A 59 16.20 -25.29 0.99
CA PHE A 59 15.79 -24.96 -0.37
C PHE A 59 14.48 -24.19 -0.38
N VAL A 60 14.42 -23.19 -1.27
CA VAL A 60 13.20 -22.49 -1.65
C VAL A 60 13.25 -22.21 -3.15
N SER A 61 12.14 -22.45 -3.85
CA SER A 61 11.98 -22.07 -5.24
C SER A 61 10.56 -21.61 -5.52
N THR A 62 10.43 -20.79 -6.57
CA THR A 62 9.14 -20.34 -7.09
C THR A 62 9.30 -19.80 -8.50
N THR A 63 8.18 -19.67 -9.22
CA THR A 63 8.09 -18.99 -10.50
C THR A 63 7.32 -17.68 -10.31
N LEU A 64 7.83 -16.60 -10.87
CA LEU A 64 7.30 -15.24 -10.77
C LEU A 64 6.98 -14.72 -12.17
N THR A 65 5.81 -14.13 -12.35
CA THR A 65 5.53 -13.36 -13.57
C THR A 65 5.98 -11.92 -13.34
N ILE A 66 6.83 -11.38 -14.20
CA ILE A 66 7.36 -10.00 -14.10
C ILE A 66 6.23 -8.99 -14.33
N PRO A 67 5.84 -8.20 -13.33
CA PRO A 67 4.80 -7.17 -13.51
C PRO A 67 5.36 -5.93 -14.19
N ALA A 68 4.47 -5.09 -14.72
CA ALA A 68 4.83 -3.74 -15.18
C ALA A 68 5.37 -2.89 -14.03
N ALA A 69 6.31 -1.99 -14.33
CA ALA A 69 6.81 -0.99 -13.37
C ALA A 69 5.74 0.09 -13.19
N THR A 70 4.78 -0.13 -12.30
CA THR A 70 3.67 0.81 -12.07
C THR A 70 3.87 1.68 -10.83
N LEU A 71 4.93 1.43 -10.05
CA LEU A 71 5.17 2.10 -8.77
C LEU A 71 6.39 3.01 -8.86
N SER A 72 6.18 4.31 -8.60
CA SER A 72 7.24 5.34 -8.54
C SER A 72 7.99 5.37 -7.20
N VAL A 73 8.01 4.29 -6.45
CA VAL A 73 8.71 4.18 -5.15
C VAL A 73 10.12 3.64 -5.32
N SER A 74 11.06 4.14 -4.54
CA SER A 74 12.50 3.80 -4.62
C SER A 74 12.80 2.31 -4.52
N ASP A 75 11.96 1.52 -3.85
CA ASP A 75 12.04 0.06 -3.74
C ASP A 75 10.91 -0.69 -4.46
N GLY A 76 10.10 0.00 -5.21
CA GLY A 76 9.19 -0.39 -6.29
C GLY A 76 8.49 -1.75 -6.25
N GLY A 77 8.16 -2.29 -5.08
CA GLY A 77 7.46 -3.57 -5.01
C GLY A 77 8.27 -4.79 -5.41
N ASN A 78 9.58 -4.77 -5.11
CA ASN A 78 10.48 -5.89 -5.39
C ASN A 78 9.99 -7.18 -4.75
N MET A 79 9.98 -8.27 -5.51
CA MET A 79 9.78 -9.61 -4.94
C MET A 79 11.09 -10.15 -4.37
N LEU A 80 11.03 -10.66 -3.15
CA LEU A 80 12.13 -11.26 -2.44
C LEU A 80 11.83 -12.75 -2.19
N VAL A 81 12.73 -13.61 -2.62
CA VAL A 81 12.77 -15.01 -2.23
C VAL A 81 13.92 -15.18 -1.25
N VAL A 82 13.65 -15.64 -0.04
CA VAL A 82 14.58 -15.52 1.08
C VAL A 82 14.71 -16.83 1.87
N LEU A 83 15.94 -17.18 2.23
CA LEU A 83 16.25 -18.06 3.36
C LEU A 83 16.97 -17.23 4.43
N GLN A 84 16.47 -17.22 5.66
CA GLN A 84 17.09 -16.48 6.76
C GLN A 84 17.00 -17.20 8.10
N ASN A 85 17.85 -16.75 9.03
CA ASN A 85 17.77 -17.12 10.44
C ASN A 85 17.89 -15.87 11.32
N PRO A 86 16.77 -15.23 11.68
CA PRO A 86 16.80 -14.01 12.49
C PRO A 86 17.28 -14.23 13.92
N GLN A 87 17.32 -15.48 14.40
CA GLN A 87 17.80 -15.82 15.74
C GLN A 87 19.34 -15.92 15.80
N LEU A 88 19.99 -16.16 14.66
CA LEU A 88 21.45 -16.26 14.59
C LEU A 88 22.05 -14.91 14.24
N ARG A 89 22.52 -14.17 15.25
CA ARG A 89 23.13 -12.85 15.10
C ARG A 89 24.29 -12.90 14.12
N GLY A 90 24.24 -12.06 13.09
CA GLY A 90 25.32 -11.99 12.08
C GLY A 90 25.23 -13.04 10.95
N ALA A 91 24.25 -13.95 10.98
CA ALA A 91 24.02 -14.82 9.84
C ALA A 91 23.46 -14.02 8.66
N PRO A 92 24.16 -13.96 7.52
CA PRO A 92 23.64 -13.25 6.37
C PRO A 92 22.42 -14.00 5.79
N PRO A 93 21.36 -13.29 5.41
CA PRO A 93 20.25 -13.90 4.67
C PRO A 93 20.70 -14.26 3.26
N ALA A 94 20.15 -15.34 2.70
CA ALA A 94 20.26 -15.65 1.28
C ALA A 94 19.01 -15.09 0.56
N ILE A 95 19.19 -14.20 -0.40
CA ILE A 95 18.09 -13.48 -1.01
C ILE A 95 18.23 -13.49 -2.54
N ILE A 96 17.13 -13.72 -3.24
CA ILE A 96 16.96 -13.35 -4.64
C ILE A 96 15.98 -12.18 -4.69
N PHE A 97 16.36 -11.13 -5.38
CA PHE A 97 15.56 -9.94 -5.67
C PHE A 97 15.06 -10.01 -7.10
N VAL A 98 13.77 -9.77 -7.31
CA VAL A 98 13.18 -9.62 -8.65
C VAL A 98 12.41 -8.30 -8.68
N ARG A 99 12.82 -7.40 -9.57
CA ARG A 99 12.24 -6.07 -9.73
C ARG A 99 11.11 -6.07 -10.75
N PRO A 100 10.03 -5.31 -10.52
CA PRO A 100 9.02 -5.08 -11.55
C PRO A 100 9.61 -4.30 -12.74
N GLY A 101 8.97 -4.38 -13.89
CA GLY A 101 9.43 -3.72 -15.12
C GLY A 101 10.47 -4.51 -15.92
N GLY A 102 11.13 -5.48 -15.32
CA GLY A 102 12.14 -6.31 -16.00
C GLY A 102 13.41 -5.53 -16.40
N GLY A 103 14.13 -6.07 -17.37
CA GLY A 103 15.38 -5.50 -17.88
C GLY A 103 16.65 -6.08 -17.25
N SER A 104 17.80 -5.62 -17.71
CA SER A 104 19.10 -6.04 -17.19
C SER A 104 19.25 -5.67 -15.70
N GLY A 105 19.71 -6.62 -14.88
CA GLY A 105 19.89 -6.44 -13.45
C GLY A 105 18.58 -6.42 -12.63
N SER A 106 17.42 -6.66 -13.26
CA SER A 106 16.14 -6.79 -12.56
C SER A 106 16.06 -8.04 -11.68
N VAL A 107 16.83 -9.06 -12.00
CA VAL A 107 16.99 -10.26 -11.18
C VAL A 107 18.41 -10.28 -10.63
N SER A 108 18.53 -10.33 -9.31
CA SER A 108 19.81 -10.29 -8.61
C SER A 108 19.77 -11.15 -7.34
N TRP A 109 20.93 -11.49 -6.81
CA TRP A 109 21.05 -12.25 -5.57
C TRP A 109 22.02 -11.60 -4.59
N SER A 110 21.90 -11.92 -3.32
CA SER A 110 22.77 -11.41 -2.26
C SER A 110 22.87 -12.38 -1.09
N THR A 111 23.98 -12.28 -0.37
CA THR A 111 24.18 -12.89 0.97
C THR A 111 24.47 -11.79 2.00
N GLY A 112 23.71 -10.70 1.96
CA GLY A 112 23.74 -9.64 2.97
C GLY A 112 24.05 -8.24 2.46
N GLN A 113 25.21 -7.94 1.90
CA GLN A 113 25.57 -6.52 1.65
C GLN A 113 25.61 -6.11 0.17
N THR A 114 26.00 -7.01 -0.72
CA THR A 114 26.19 -6.67 -2.13
C THR A 114 25.24 -7.46 -3.02
N LEU A 115 24.51 -6.73 -3.87
CA LEU A 115 23.69 -7.31 -4.92
C LEU A 115 24.56 -7.75 -6.10
N GLN A 116 24.37 -8.98 -6.53
CA GLN A 116 25.02 -9.57 -7.70
C GLN A 116 23.95 -9.80 -8.79
N PRO A 117 24.01 -9.13 -9.94
CA PRO A 117 23.03 -9.36 -10.99
C PRO A 117 23.20 -10.74 -11.62
N PHE A 118 22.08 -11.37 -11.96
CA PHE A 118 22.10 -12.49 -12.89
C PHE A 118 22.29 -12.00 -14.33
N ALA A 119 22.96 -12.80 -15.15
CA ALA A 119 23.16 -12.49 -16.57
C ALA A 119 21.88 -12.81 -17.37
N MET A 120 20.81 -12.07 -17.09
CA MET A 120 19.51 -12.16 -17.77
C MET A 120 18.81 -10.80 -17.81
N SER A 121 17.85 -10.67 -18.72
CA SER A 121 17.08 -9.43 -18.93
C SER A 121 15.63 -9.77 -19.27
N PRO A 122 14.85 -10.29 -18.30
CA PRO A 122 13.46 -10.63 -18.52
C PRO A 122 12.63 -9.37 -18.81
N LYS A 123 11.54 -9.54 -19.55
CA LYS A 123 10.60 -8.46 -19.90
C LYS A 123 9.35 -8.56 -19.02
N VAL A 124 8.56 -7.51 -19.03
CA VAL A 124 7.21 -7.54 -18.45
C VAL A 124 6.39 -8.66 -19.09
N GLY A 125 5.76 -9.47 -18.26
CA GLY A 125 4.99 -10.65 -18.65
C GLY A 125 5.80 -11.95 -18.71
N ASP A 126 7.13 -11.89 -18.71
CA ASP A 126 7.96 -13.11 -18.69
C ASP A 126 7.81 -13.85 -17.36
N GLU A 127 7.93 -15.16 -17.43
CA GLU A 127 7.96 -16.03 -16.26
C GLU A 127 9.41 -16.35 -15.89
N VAL A 128 9.79 -16.02 -14.66
CA VAL A 128 11.14 -16.26 -14.13
C VAL A 128 11.06 -17.25 -12.97
N SER A 129 11.65 -18.41 -13.13
CA SER A 129 11.84 -19.38 -12.04
C SER A 129 13.11 -19.05 -11.27
N VAL A 130 13.00 -18.97 -9.95
CA VAL A 130 14.14 -18.66 -9.08
C VAL A 130 14.25 -19.69 -7.96
N SER A 131 15.49 -19.97 -7.53
CA SER A 131 15.72 -20.89 -6.42
C SER A 131 16.99 -20.56 -5.64
N ILE A 132 16.93 -20.86 -4.33
CA ILE A 132 18.06 -20.80 -3.40
C ILE A 132 18.25 -22.19 -2.82
N TYR A 133 19.48 -22.68 -2.86
CA TYR A 133 19.86 -23.95 -2.29
C TYR A 133 21.08 -23.81 -1.36
N ASN A 134 20.95 -24.29 -0.12
CA ASN A 134 22.04 -24.44 0.84
C ASN A 134 22.49 -25.88 0.86
N ASP A 135 23.75 -26.16 0.52
CA ASP A 135 24.32 -27.50 0.49
C ASP A 135 24.61 -28.08 1.90
N GLN A 136 24.40 -27.25 2.93
CA GLN A 136 24.72 -27.59 4.33
C GLN A 136 26.22 -27.83 4.60
N HIS A 137 27.09 -27.60 3.62
CA HIS A 137 28.54 -27.67 3.69
C HIS A 137 29.19 -26.27 3.54
N GLY A 138 28.41 -25.22 3.75
CA GLY A 138 28.89 -23.85 3.75
C GLY A 138 28.80 -23.13 2.43
N HIS A 139 28.03 -23.63 1.46
CA HIS A 139 27.82 -22.96 0.18
C HIS A 139 26.32 -22.73 -0.10
N LEU A 140 26.03 -21.59 -0.69
CA LEU A 140 24.74 -21.27 -1.30
C LEU A 140 24.87 -21.33 -2.81
N SER A 141 23.85 -21.85 -3.45
CA SER A 141 23.64 -21.75 -4.89
C SER A 141 22.35 -20.99 -5.16
N PHE A 142 22.43 -20.02 -6.07
CA PHE A 142 21.31 -19.23 -6.54
C PHE A 142 21.10 -19.54 -8.02
N THR A 143 19.88 -19.78 -8.42
CA THR A 143 19.54 -20.02 -9.84
C THR A 143 18.37 -19.15 -10.21
N ALA A 144 18.44 -18.54 -11.39
CA ALA A 144 17.33 -17.88 -12.04
C ALA A 144 17.23 -18.35 -13.49
N THR A 145 16.04 -18.70 -13.93
CA THR A 145 15.74 -19.14 -15.30
C THR A 145 14.59 -18.33 -15.84
N ASP A 146 14.80 -17.59 -16.89
CA ASP A 146 13.74 -16.99 -17.69
C ASP A 146 13.10 -18.11 -18.51
N LEU A 147 11.90 -18.55 -18.13
CA LEU A 147 11.20 -19.65 -18.76
C LEU A 147 10.68 -19.27 -20.14
N THR A 148 10.45 -18.00 -20.40
CA THR A 148 9.97 -17.47 -21.68
C THR A 148 11.05 -17.57 -22.74
N ASN A 149 12.30 -17.24 -22.37
CA ASN A 149 13.43 -17.20 -23.30
C ASN A 149 14.43 -18.35 -23.12
N GLY A 150 14.24 -19.20 -22.11
CA GLY A 150 15.11 -20.34 -21.82
C GLY A 150 16.49 -19.97 -21.25
N VAL A 151 16.71 -18.71 -20.86
CA VAL A 151 17.99 -18.23 -20.33
C VAL A 151 18.13 -18.60 -18.86
N THR A 152 19.19 -19.31 -18.51
CA THR A 152 19.52 -19.66 -17.12
C THR A 152 20.81 -19.00 -16.66
N SER A 153 20.78 -18.42 -15.47
CA SER A 153 21.96 -17.83 -14.81
C SER A 153 22.07 -18.37 -13.37
N THR A 154 23.32 -18.56 -12.91
CA THR A 154 23.58 -19.11 -11.58
C THR A 154 24.58 -18.26 -10.82
N GLY A 155 24.40 -18.18 -9.50
CA GLY A 155 25.33 -17.56 -8.56
C GLY A 155 25.74 -18.55 -7.47
N ARG A 156 26.90 -18.35 -6.87
CA ARG A 156 27.39 -19.12 -5.73
C ARG A 156 28.05 -18.24 -4.70
N ALA A 157 27.83 -18.57 -3.42
CA ALA A 157 28.47 -17.89 -2.30
C ALA A 157 28.96 -18.90 -1.25
N LYS A 158 30.08 -18.58 -0.62
CA LYS A 158 30.56 -19.29 0.56
C LYS A 158 30.10 -18.54 1.80
N ILE A 159 29.37 -19.18 2.71
CA ILE A 159 28.74 -18.59 3.88
C ILE A 159 29.09 -19.27 5.22
N GLY A 160 29.87 -20.35 5.21
CA GLY A 160 30.03 -21.21 6.37
C GLY A 160 28.77 -22.06 6.63
N ASN A 161 28.77 -22.80 7.73
CA ASN A 161 27.67 -23.72 8.06
C ASN A 161 26.49 -22.99 8.72
N ILE A 162 25.76 -22.18 7.93
CA ILE A 162 24.58 -21.45 8.38
C ILE A 162 23.33 -22.32 8.19
N ILE A 163 22.50 -22.37 9.23
CA ILE A 163 21.21 -23.03 9.22
C ILE A 163 20.12 -21.99 9.13
N TYR A 164 19.23 -22.09 8.16
CA TYR A 164 18.10 -21.18 7.96
C TYR A 164 16.83 -21.79 8.53
N ASN A 165 16.13 -21.04 9.40
CA ASN A 165 14.89 -21.47 10.04
C ASN A 165 13.64 -20.78 9.50
N GLN A 166 13.81 -19.93 8.49
CA GLN A 166 12.71 -19.26 7.78
C GLN A 166 12.95 -19.28 6.28
N ALA A 167 11.86 -19.55 5.55
CA ALA A 167 11.75 -19.35 4.10
C ALA A 167 10.64 -18.33 3.82
N MET A 168 10.91 -17.32 3.02
CA MET A 168 9.97 -16.23 2.77
C MET A 168 9.85 -15.94 1.28
N LEU A 169 8.62 -15.65 0.87
CA LEU A 169 8.27 -15.14 -0.46
C LEU A 169 7.44 -13.88 -0.23
N ILE A 170 8.07 -12.74 -0.36
CA ILE A 170 7.49 -11.45 0.05
C ILE A 170 7.77 -10.37 -0.99
N ALA A 171 6.79 -9.50 -1.21
CA ALA A 171 7.04 -8.22 -1.87
C ALA A 171 7.48 -7.20 -0.82
N ASN A 172 8.52 -6.43 -1.15
CA ASN A 172 9.01 -5.33 -0.33
C ASN A 172 8.53 -4.01 -0.95
N LEU A 173 7.70 -3.29 -0.22
CA LEU A 173 7.15 -2.00 -0.61
C LEU A 173 7.28 -1.04 0.57
N ASP A 174 7.34 0.26 0.29
CA ASP A 174 7.18 1.26 1.35
C ASP A 174 5.71 1.41 1.74
N ALA A 175 5.44 1.72 3.00
CA ALA A 175 4.10 2.01 3.49
C ALA A 175 3.43 3.20 2.76
N GLY A 176 4.23 4.06 2.12
CA GLY A 176 3.81 5.15 1.24
C GLY A 176 3.60 4.74 -0.22
N ALA A 177 3.52 3.45 -0.53
CA ALA A 177 3.20 3.01 -1.90
C ALA A 177 1.86 3.60 -2.36
N PRO A 178 1.75 4.04 -3.62
CA PRO A 178 0.51 4.64 -4.12
C PRO A 178 -0.62 3.62 -4.05
N THR A 179 -1.76 4.08 -3.55
CA THR A 179 -2.98 3.27 -3.48
C THR A 179 -3.63 3.22 -4.85
N PRO A 180 -3.89 2.04 -5.40
CA PRO A 180 -4.58 1.93 -6.68
C PRO A 180 -6.08 2.23 -6.53
N PRO A 181 -6.76 2.63 -7.63
CA PRO A 181 -8.19 2.89 -7.61
C PRO A 181 -9.05 1.63 -7.34
N ALA A 182 -8.47 0.45 -7.57
CA ALA A 182 -9.07 -0.85 -7.27
C ALA A 182 -7.96 -1.83 -6.91
N ASP A 183 -8.30 -2.93 -6.22
CA ASP A 183 -7.34 -3.98 -5.92
C ASP A 183 -6.60 -4.41 -7.19
N SER A 184 -5.27 -4.31 -7.17
CA SER A 184 -4.42 -4.60 -8.32
C SER A 184 -3.38 -5.66 -7.98
N ARG A 185 -3.28 -6.70 -8.80
CA ARG A 185 -2.28 -7.74 -8.59
C ARG A 185 -0.88 -7.21 -8.95
N LEU A 186 -0.02 -7.14 -7.94
CA LEU A 186 1.38 -6.74 -8.11
C LEU A 186 2.24 -7.90 -8.57
N TRP A 187 2.11 -9.07 -7.92
CA TRP A 187 2.86 -10.26 -8.26
C TRP A 187 1.97 -11.48 -8.42
N LYS A 188 2.29 -12.32 -9.39
CA LYS A 188 1.80 -13.70 -9.51
C LYS A 188 2.96 -14.62 -9.13
N VAL A 189 2.70 -15.53 -8.20
CA VAL A 189 3.67 -16.48 -7.64
C VAL A 189 3.12 -17.87 -7.84
N ASP A 190 3.85 -18.71 -8.57
CA ASP A 190 3.44 -20.06 -8.94
C ASP A 190 4.52 -21.10 -8.57
N GLY A 191 4.12 -22.33 -8.37
CA GLY A 191 5.02 -23.48 -8.21
C GLY A 191 5.97 -23.34 -7.03
N THR A 192 5.54 -22.71 -5.93
CA THR A 192 6.37 -22.60 -4.72
C THR A 192 6.69 -23.95 -4.14
N HIS A 193 7.97 -24.19 -3.91
CA HIS A 193 8.50 -25.43 -3.33
C HIS A 193 9.53 -25.13 -2.25
N LEU A 194 9.39 -25.80 -1.12
CA LEU A 194 10.29 -25.71 0.03
C LEU A 194 10.86 -27.09 0.35
N THR A 195 12.11 -27.13 0.84
CA THR A 195 12.72 -28.36 1.35
C THR A 195 13.45 -28.08 2.66
N THR A 196 13.19 -28.89 3.66
CA THR A 196 13.90 -28.83 4.95
C THR A 196 15.30 -29.39 4.85
N SER A 197 16.14 -29.12 5.85
CA SER A 197 17.48 -29.71 5.99
C SER A 197 17.46 -31.24 6.07
N THR A 198 16.37 -31.81 6.57
CA THR A 198 16.17 -33.30 6.69
C THR A 198 15.60 -33.94 5.41
N GLY A 199 15.38 -33.13 4.35
CA GLY A 199 14.86 -33.63 3.06
C GLY A 199 13.35 -33.67 2.92
N THR A 200 12.57 -33.16 3.89
CA THR A 200 11.12 -33.07 3.74
C THR A 200 10.76 -32.00 2.72
N HIS A 201 9.97 -32.39 1.72
CA HIS A 201 9.52 -31.53 0.63
C HIS A 201 8.08 -31.08 0.82
N GLY A 202 7.71 -29.92 0.27
CA GLY A 202 6.33 -29.43 0.24
C GLY A 202 6.21 -28.01 -0.30
N THR A 203 4.97 -27.52 -0.27
CA THR A 203 4.60 -26.15 -0.62
C THR A 203 4.51 -25.28 0.63
N LEU A 204 3.95 -24.09 0.55
CA LEU A 204 3.67 -23.22 1.72
C LEU A 204 2.74 -23.91 2.76
N THR A 205 1.93 -24.89 2.36
CA THR A 205 1.08 -25.68 3.29
C THR A 205 1.75 -26.97 3.79
N GLY A 206 3.08 -27.08 3.66
CA GLY A 206 3.88 -28.23 4.11
C GLY A 206 3.87 -28.45 5.63
N PRO A 207 4.69 -29.40 6.14
CA PRO A 207 4.73 -29.76 7.57
C PRO A 207 5.53 -28.76 8.43
N TRP A 208 5.35 -27.47 8.20
CA TRP A 208 5.90 -26.33 8.91
C TRP A 208 4.82 -25.29 9.20
N GLN A 209 5.14 -24.26 9.95
CA GLN A 209 4.22 -23.17 10.22
C GLN A 209 4.32 -22.16 9.10
N THR A 210 3.19 -21.73 8.52
CA THR A 210 3.16 -20.69 7.51
C THR A 210 2.17 -19.60 7.92
N SER A 211 2.63 -18.36 7.90
CA SER A 211 1.83 -17.16 8.17
C SER A 211 1.77 -16.28 6.94
N GLN A 212 0.64 -15.64 6.75
CA GLN A 212 0.55 -14.48 5.87
C GLN A 212 1.32 -13.31 6.47
N MET A 213 2.03 -12.55 5.65
CA MET A 213 2.58 -11.26 5.99
C MET A 213 1.76 -10.20 5.26
N ILE A 214 1.19 -9.27 6.00
CA ILE A 214 0.29 -8.24 5.50
C ILE A 214 0.94 -6.89 5.77
N LEU A 215 1.16 -6.12 4.71
CA LEU A 215 1.64 -4.75 4.83
C LEU A 215 0.47 -3.85 5.19
N THR A 216 0.59 -3.17 6.33
CA THR A 216 -0.36 -2.14 6.75
C THR A 216 0.38 -0.81 6.95
N ASN A 217 -0.33 0.28 6.85
CA ASN A 217 0.25 1.61 7.03
C ASN A 217 0.81 1.87 8.45
N THR A 218 0.47 1.03 9.43
CA THR A 218 0.96 1.12 10.82
C THR A 218 1.86 -0.05 11.24
N GLY A 219 1.99 -1.08 10.40
CA GLY A 219 2.65 -2.33 10.78
C GLY A 219 1.89 -3.16 11.83
N THR A 220 0.60 -2.87 12.06
CA THR A 220 -0.24 -3.52 13.08
C THR A 220 -1.55 -4.03 12.48
N ALA A 221 -2.25 -4.88 13.21
CA ALA A 221 -3.54 -5.44 12.81
C ALA A 221 -4.66 -4.38 12.64
N THR A 222 -4.49 -3.22 13.27
CA THR A 222 -5.46 -2.10 13.21
C THR A 222 -5.17 -1.11 12.10
N GLY A 223 -4.01 -1.24 11.43
CA GLY A 223 -3.65 -0.39 10.30
C GLY A 223 -4.43 -0.72 9.03
N ALA A 224 -4.61 0.26 8.15
CA ALA A 224 -5.16 0.04 6.83
C ALA A 224 -4.24 -0.88 6.01
N VAL A 225 -4.82 -1.86 5.35
CA VAL A 225 -4.07 -2.81 4.52
C VAL A 225 -3.65 -2.14 3.21
N VAL A 226 -2.35 -2.00 3.00
CA VAL A 226 -1.75 -1.46 1.76
C VAL A 226 -1.50 -2.58 0.75
N THR A 227 -0.97 -3.70 1.23
CA THR A 227 -0.65 -4.86 0.39
C THR A 227 -0.88 -6.14 1.17
N SER A 228 -1.48 -7.13 0.52
CA SER A 228 -1.69 -8.44 1.13
C SER A 228 -1.55 -9.57 0.10
N PRO A 229 -1.10 -10.77 0.51
CA PRO A 229 -1.20 -11.93 -0.35
C PRO A 229 -2.67 -12.38 -0.46
N SER A 230 -2.99 -13.04 -1.58
CA SER A 230 -4.24 -13.82 -1.71
C SER A 230 -4.18 -15.07 -0.84
N GLY A 231 -5.31 -15.78 -0.70
CA GLY A 231 -5.29 -17.14 -0.21
C GLY A 231 -4.40 -18.05 -1.08
N LEU A 232 -3.93 -19.12 -0.49
CA LEU A 232 -3.14 -20.15 -1.19
C LEU A 232 -4.04 -21.03 -2.04
N TRP A 233 -3.60 -21.34 -3.26
CA TRP A 233 -4.26 -22.33 -4.12
C TRP A 233 -3.24 -23.35 -4.67
N ASN A 234 -3.70 -24.34 -5.43
CA ASN A 234 -2.88 -25.43 -5.96
C ASN A 234 -2.08 -26.13 -4.86
N GLY A 235 -2.75 -26.55 -3.78
CA GLY A 235 -2.11 -27.23 -2.66
C GLY A 235 -1.08 -26.39 -1.91
N GLY A 236 -1.22 -25.06 -1.93
CA GLY A 236 -0.31 -24.14 -1.28
C GLY A 236 0.91 -23.73 -2.11
N ALA A 237 0.94 -24.09 -3.39
CA ALA A 237 2.05 -23.75 -4.29
C ALA A 237 1.94 -22.36 -4.91
N ASN A 238 0.75 -21.81 -4.99
CA ASN A 238 0.47 -20.60 -5.74
C ASN A 238 -0.23 -19.56 -4.89
N PHE A 239 0.05 -18.28 -5.17
CA PHE A 239 -0.65 -17.12 -4.61
C PHE A 239 -0.39 -15.86 -5.44
N GLY A 240 -1.13 -14.81 -5.18
CA GLY A 240 -0.88 -13.47 -5.71
C GLY A 240 -0.55 -12.51 -4.59
N ILE A 241 0.24 -11.48 -4.86
CA ILE A 241 0.40 -10.33 -3.96
C ILE A 241 -0.35 -9.16 -4.58
N TRP A 242 -1.22 -8.54 -3.79
CA TRP A 242 -2.15 -7.52 -4.25
C TRP A 242 -1.89 -6.20 -3.53
N LEU A 243 -1.78 -5.13 -4.30
CA LEU A 243 -2.00 -3.79 -3.81
C LEU A 243 -3.48 -3.62 -3.52
N ARG A 244 -3.80 -3.11 -2.35
CA ARG A 244 -5.18 -2.92 -1.92
C ARG A 244 -5.61 -1.49 -2.16
N ALA A 245 -6.82 -1.33 -2.69
CA ALA A 245 -7.49 -0.04 -2.68
C ALA A 245 -7.76 0.39 -1.23
N LEU A 246 -7.73 1.69 -0.96
CA LEU A 246 -8.13 2.20 0.35
C LEU A 246 -9.61 1.83 0.61
N PRO A 247 -10.00 1.65 1.88
CA PRO A 247 -11.42 1.54 2.23
C PRO A 247 -12.19 2.70 1.63
N VAL A 248 -13.26 2.39 0.91
CA VAL A 248 -14.15 3.38 0.31
C VAL A 248 -15.30 3.65 1.27
N ALA A 249 -15.46 4.90 1.67
CA ALA A 249 -16.62 5.39 2.39
C ALA A 249 -17.56 6.11 1.41
N TYR A 250 -18.76 5.60 1.23
CA TYR A 250 -19.76 6.22 0.38
C TYR A 250 -20.53 7.26 1.19
N THR A 251 -20.62 8.47 0.68
CA THR A 251 -21.18 9.63 1.37
C THR A 251 -22.24 10.33 0.51
N GLN A 252 -23.06 11.15 1.15
CA GLN A 252 -23.98 12.09 0.46
C GLN A 252 -23.47 13.52 0.53
N GLY A 253 -22.27 13.80 0.07
CA GLY A 253 -21.83 15.19 0.05
C GLY A 253 -20.32 15.40 0.11
N PHE A 254 -19.51 14.35 0.19
CA PHE A 254 -18.06 14.48 0.26
C PHE A 254 -17.37 13.57 -0.74
N ALA A 255 -16.30 14.10 -1.37
CA ALA A 255 -15.38 13.33 -2.18
C ALA A 255 -13.93 13.76 -1.87
N GLY A 256 -13.03 12.81 -1.60
CA GLY A 256 -11.65 13.10 -1.21
C GLY A 256 -11.07 12.02 -0.32
N TYR A 257 -10.30 12.46 0.68
CA TYR A 257 -9.67 11.55 1.63
C TYR A 257 -9.88 12.01 3.07
N ALA A 258 -10.14 11.04 3.96
CA ALA A 258 -10.30 11.25 5.38
C ALA A 258 -9.44 10.28 6.18
N ASP A 259 -8.73 10.81 7.18
CA ASP A 259 -7.87 10.08 8.10
C ASP A 259 -8.52 9.95 9.47
N SER A 260 -8.36 8.79 10.09
CA SER A 260 -8.94 8.48 11.41
C SER A 260 -7.99 7.63 12.25
N GLY A 261 -8.32 7.48 13.54
CA GLY A 261 -7.63 6.56 14.45
C GLY A 261 -6.44 7.17 15.20
N GLY A 262 -6.10 8.45 14.99
CA GLY A 262 -5.07 9.13 15.75
C GLY A 262 -5.62 10.34 16.49
N PRO A 263 -4.96 10.87 17.54
CA PRO A 263 -5.12 12.25 17.89
C PRO A 263 -4.28 13.10 16.92
N PHE A 264 -4.94 13.92 16.11
CA PHE A 264 -4.31 14.81 15.13
C PHE A 264 -4.22 16.24 15.66
N ARG A 265 -3.14 16.93 15.34
CA ARG A 265 -2.95 18.35 15.65
C ARG A 265 -2.76 19.25 14.45
N PHE A 266 -2.57 18.66 13.27
CA PHE A 266 -2.34 19.44 12.05
C PHE A 266 -2.89 18.70 10.83
N VAL A 267 -3.47 19.50 9.92
CA VAL A 267 -3.80 19.08 8.55
C VAL A 267 -3.52 20.27 7.64
N GLY A 268 -2.95 20.02 6.47
CA GLY A 268 -2.68 21.06 5.48
C GLY A 268 -2.56 20.49 4.07
N THR A 269 -2.83 21.34 3.10
CA THR A 269 -2.73 21.02 1.67
C THR A 269 -2.49 22.30 0.86
N THR A 270 -2.01 22.14 -0.36
CA THR A 270 -2.04 23.17 -1.39
C THR A 270 -3.10 22.79 -2.42
N MET A 271 -3.96 23.71 -2.81
CA MET A 271 -5.02 23.45 -3.77
C MET A 271 -5.04 24.52 -4.87
N THR A 272 -5.45 24.12 -6.08
CA THR A 272 -5.68 25.06 -7.18
C THR A 272 -7.16 25.46 -7.17
N VAL A 273 -7.45 26.76 -7.14
CA VAL A 273 -8.81 27.30 -7.15
C VAL A 273 -9.44 27.05 -8.52
N PRO A 274 -10.53 26.28 -8.63
CA PRO A 274 -11.19 26.05 -9.91
C PRO A 274 -12.01 27.26 -10.35
N SER A 275 -12.32 27.36 -11.65
CA SER A 275 -13.26 28.33 -12.17
C SER A 275 -14.69 28.04 -11.65
N ALA A 276 -15.50 29.07 -11.45
CA ALA A 276 -16.90 28.97 -11.00
C ALA A 276 -17.84 28.43 -12.11
N GLN A 277 -17.55 27.23 -12.64
CA GLN A 277 -18.40 26.63 -13.69
C GLN A 277 -19.40 25.58 -13.18
N THR A 278 -19.45 25.36 -11.87
CA THR A 278 -20.47 24.47 -11.29
C THR A 278 -21.73 25.25 -10.97
N PRO A 279 -22.90 24.89 -11.55
CA PRO A 279 -24.15 25.64 -11.38
C PRO A 279 -24.80 25.50 -10.00
N ALA A 280 -24.14 24.90 -9.03
CA ALA A 280 -24.68 24.74 -7.69
C ALA A 280 -24.19 25.84 -6.76
N ALA A 281 -25.09 26.53 -6.08
CA ALA A 281 -24.82 27.63 -5.13
C ALA A 281 -23.88 27.21 -3.98
N ASN A 282 -23.63 25.88 -3.77
CA ASN A 282 -22.71 25.30 -2.82
C ASN A 282 -21.96 24.07 -3.41
N GLY A 283 -21.82 24.01 -4.74
CA GLY A 283 -21.25 22.83 -5.43
C GLY A 283 -19.73 22.77 -5.36
N GLY A 284 -19.21 21.84 -4.58
CA GLY A 284 -17.80 21.47 -4.64
C GLY A 284 -16.85 22.42 -3.90
N THR A 285 -17.26 22.95 -2.76
CA THR A 285 -16.37 23.68 -1.83
C THR A 285 -15.26 22.76 -1.34
N ALA A 286 -13.99 23.16 -1.49
CA ALA A 286 -12.90 22.44 -0.87
C ALA A 286 -12.92 22.63 0.64
N LEU A 287 -12.82 21.53 1.38
CA LEU A 287 -12.88 21.50 2.83
C LEU A 287 -11.65 20.82 3.39
N VAL A 288 -10.91 21.53 4.23
CA VAL A 288 -9.83 20.99 5.05
C VAL A 288 -10.32 20.95 6.48
N THR A 289 -10.33 19.78 7.11
CA THR A 289 -10.94 19.58 8.43
C THR A 289 -9.97 18.92 9.39
N LEU A 290 -9.98 19.41 10.63
CA LEU A 290 -9.40 18.76 11.79
C LEU A 290 -10.50 18.60 12.83
N GLY A 291 -10.88 17.35 13.19
CA GLY A 291 -12.09 17.14 13.96
C GLY A 291 -12.09 15.87 14.82
N HIS A 292 -13.21 15.65 15.47
CA HIS A 292 -13.50 14.46 16.24
C HIS A 292 -14.64 13.66 15.60
N ASN A 293 -14.33 12.44 15.13
CA ASN A 293 -15.31 11.48 14.63
C ASN A 293 -15.72 10.51 15.75
N GLY A 294 -17.02 10.29 15.89
CA GLY A 294 -17.57 9.37 16.89
C GLY A 294 -18.14 10.05 18.15
N GLY A 295 -19.02 9.37 18.86
CA GLY A 295 -19.68 9.88 20.06
C GLY A 295 -20.82 10.89 19.83
N PRO A 296 -21.49 11.35 20.90
CA PRO A 296 -22.60 12.28 20.81
C PRO A 296 -22.14 13.69 20.39
N THR A 297 -22.99 14.39 19.66
CA THR A 297 -22.84 15.82 19.33
C THR A 297 -23.13 16.71 20.57
N PRO A 298 -22.54 17.93 20.65
CA PRO A 298 -21.64 18.56 19.67
C PRO A 298 -20.22 18.02 19.73
N ARG A 299 -19.55 18.04 18.57
CA ARG A 299 -18.16 17.53 18.41
C ARG A 299 -17.22 18.70 18.10
N PRO A 300 -16.01 18.73 18.67
CA PRO A 300 -15.02 19.75 18.28
C PRO A 300 -14.57 19.51 16.85
N TYR A 301 -14.53 20.56 16.05
CA TYR A 301 -13.91 20.55 14.72
C TYR A 301 -13.45 21.94 14.32
N ALA A 302 -12.50 21.99 13.41
CA ALA A 302 -12.01 23.18 12.76
C ALA A 302 -11.97 22.94 11.25
N ASN A 303 -12.53 23.87 10.47
CA ASN A 303 -12.59 23.78 9.01
C ASN A 303 -11.99 25.03 8.38
N ILE A 304 -11.32 24.85 7.24
CA ILE A 304 -11.14 25.89 6.23
C ILE A 304 -11.96 25.48 5.00
N GLU A 305 -12.78 26.40 4.52
CA GLU A 305 -13.62 26.23 3.33
C GLU A 305 -13.13 27.16 2.24
N VAL A 306 -12.91 26.62 1.04
CA VAL A 306 -12.53 27.39 -0.15
C VAL A 306 -13.57 27.16 -1.24
N HIS A 307 -14.25 28.24 -1.62
CA HIS A 307 -15.29 28.19 -2.64
C HIS A 307 -14.69 28.28 -4.06
N PRO A 308 -15.22 27.52 -5.04
CA PRO A 308 -14.79 27.64 -6.43
C PRO A 308 -15.10 29.03 -6.98
N GLY A 309 -14.32 29.45 -7.97
CA GLY A 309 -14.44 30.78 -8.56
C GLY A 309 -13.63 31.87 -7.87
N GLY A 310 -13.19 31.64 -6.64
CA GLY A 310 -12.34 32.58 -5.91
C GLY A 310 -13.05 33.94 -5.61
N GLY A 311 -12.25 34.97 -5.42
CA GLY A 311 -12.70 36.29 -5.08
C GLY A 311 -12.77 36.59 -3.58
N ALA A 312 -13.14 37.81 -3.22
CA ALA A 312 -13.28 38.23 -1.83
C ALA A 312 -14.37 37.42 -1.11
N GLY A 313 -14.04 36.90 0.07
CA GLY A 313 -14.96 36.08 0.86
C GLY A 313 -15.05 34.61 0.46
N SER A 314 -14.27 34.17 -0.55
CA SER A 314 -14.25 32.77 -1.00
C SER A 314 -13.52 31.82 -0.05
N VAL A 315 -12.76 32.36 0.90
CA VAL A 315 -12.04 31.54 1.90
C VAL A 315 -12.56 31.88 3.28
N THR A 316 -13.12 30.88 3.95
CA THR A 316 -13.71 31.04 5.28
C THR A 316 -13.13 30.00 6.26
N TYR A 317 -13.29 30.25 7.55
CA TYR A 317 -12.96 29.30 8.59
C TYR A 317 -14.10 29.15 9.59
N ILE A 318 -14.20 27.96 10.17
CA ILE A 318 -15.14 27.61 11.21
C ILE A 318 -14.41 26.85 12.30
N ALA A 319 -14.56 27.30 13.55
CA ALA A 319 -14.16 26.53 14.72
C ALA A 319 -15.40 26.22 15.56
N ASN A 320 -15.64 24.96 15.83
CA ASN A 320 -16.74 24.51 16.70
C ASN A 320 -16.17 23.96 18.01
N ALA A 321 -16.70 24.42 19.13
CA ALA A 321 -16.44 23.89 20.44
C ALA A 321 -17.57 22.94 20.89
N PRO A 322 -17.30 21.97 21.80
CA PRO A 322 -18.30 20.99 22.29
C PRO A 322 -19.60 21.60 22.86
N ALA A 323 -19.55 22.85 23.33
CA ALA A 323 -20.72 23.56 23.86
C ALA A 323 -21.65 24.15 22.77
N GLY A 324 -21.38 23.89 21.48
CA GLY A 324 -22.16 24.46 20.36
C GLY A 324 -21.82 25.91 20.05
N ASN A 325 -20.75 26.45 20.60
CA ASN A 325 -20.25 27.78 20.27
C ASN A 325 -19.43 27.72 18.98
N PHE A 326 -19.92 28.42 17.96
CA PHE A 326 -19.23 28.54 16.68
C PHE A 326 -18.46 29.86 16.62
N THR A 327 -17.21 29.78 16.21
CA THR A 327 -16.44 30.94 15.76
C THR A 327 -16.27 30.81 14.25
N THR A 328 -16.78 31.75 13.50
CA THR A 328 -16.68 31.80 12.03
C THR A 328 -16.01 33.08 11.60
N GLY A 329 -15.34 33.07 10.47
CA GLY A 329 -14.78 34.26 9.88
C GLY A 329 -14.35 34.03 8.44
N THR A 330 -13.98 35.13 7.82
CA THR A 330 -13.54 35.15 6.42
C THR A 330 -12.12 35.65 6.36
N PHE A 331 -11.32 35.04 5.54
CA PHE A 331 -9.98 35.55 5.21
C PHE A 331 -10.08 36.69 4.21
N THR A 332 -9.18 37.66 4.34
CA THR A 332 -9.08 38.80 3.39
C THR A 332 -8.38 38.38 2.08
N VAL A 333 -7.76 37.23 2.04
CA VAL A 333 -7.18 36.66 0.83
C VAL A 333 -8.27 36.50 -0.22
N SER A 334 -8.02 36.99 -1.44
CA SER A 334 -8.97 37.01 -2.54
C SER A 334 -8.38 36.33 -3.78
N PRO A 335 -8.33 34.99 -3.79
CA PRO A 335 -7.69 34.25 -4.87
C PRO A 335 -8.52 34.33 -6.16
N ASN A 336 -7.86 34.24 -7.30
CA ASN A 336 -8.51 34.09 -8.60
C ASN A 336 -8.58 32.59 -9.01
N PRO A 337 -9.46 32.24 -9.96
CA PRO A 337 -9.40 30.91 -10.58
C PRO A 337 -8.02 30.65 -11.19
N GLY A 338 -7.45 29.48 -10.87
CA GLY A 338 -6.10 29.09 -11.24
C GLY A 338 -5.03 29.39 -10.20
N ASP A 339 -5.30 30.25 -9.23
CA ASP A 339 -4.34 30.51 -8.13
C ASP A 339 -4.16 29.27 -7.25
N GLN A 340 -2.98 29.16 -6.68
CA GLN A 340 -2.65 28.10 -5.72
C GLN A 340 -2.76 28.63 -4.30
N LEU A 341 -3.63 28.03 -3.52
CA LEU A 341 -3.79 28.32 -2.10
C LEU A 341 -3.15 27.21 -1.26
N ARG A 342 -2.25 27.59 -0.38
CA ARG A 342 -1.79 26.74 0.70
C ARG A 342 -2.63 27.00 1.93
N VAL A 343 -3.32 25.98 2.43
CA VAL A 343 -4.19 26.09 3.61
C VAL A 343 -3.77 25.11 4.68
N SER A 344 -3.90 25.50 5.95
CA SER A 344 -3.61 24.58 7.06
C SER A 344 -4.36 24.96 8.33
N ILE A 345 -4.64 23.93 9.13
CA ILE A 345 -5.21 24.02 10.47
C ILE A 345 -4.22 23.38 11.43
N PHE A 346 -3.88 24.11 12.50
CA PHE A 346 -3.04 23.63 13.58
C PHE A 346 -3.77 23.78 14.92
N TYR A 347 -3.72 22.74 15.73
CA TYR A 347 -4.17 22.77 17.12
C TYR A 347 -2.95 22.75 18.05
N ASP A 348 -2.83 23.76 18.92
CA ASP A 348 -1.66 23.97 19.78
C ASP A 348 -1.60 23.06 21.01
N GLN A 349 -2.62 22.23 21.23
CA GLN A 349 -2.81 21.37 22.41
C GLN A 349 -3.03 22.16 23.74
N HIS A 350 -3.12 23.48 23.65
CA HIS A 350 -3.37 24.42 24.78
C HIS A 350 -4.72 25.10 24.68
N GLY A 351 -5.56 24.66 23.74
CA GLY A 351 -6.93 25.15 23.58
C GLY A 351 -7.09 26.21 22.50
N HIS A 352 -6.23 26.25 21.48
CA HIS A 352 -6.39 27.15 20.34
C HIS A 352 -6.23 26.43 19.01
N TYR A 353 -7.04 26.84 18.06
CA TYR A 353 -6.84 26.56 16.64
C TYR A 353 -6.14 27.73 15.97
N SER A 354 -5.16 27.45 15.13
CA SER A 354 -4.57 28.42 14.21
C SER A 354 -4.90 27.97 12.77
N PHE A 355 -5.51 28.88 12.03
CA PHE A 355 -5.87 28.71 10.63
C PHE A 355 -4.92 29.58 9.80
N ALA A 356 -4.26 29.00 8.80
CA ALA A 356 -3.40 29.75 7.91
C ALA A 356 -3.79 29.54 6.46
N VAL A 357 -3.81 30.61 5.70
CA VAL A 357 -4.04 30.62 4.26
C VAL A 357 -2.96 31.47 3.60
N THR A 358 -2.33 30.93 2.58
CA THR A 358 -1.37 31.64 1.74
C THR A 358 -1.77 31.47 0.29
N ASP A 359 -2.04 32.56 -0.40
CA ASP A 359 -2.05 32.57 -1.86
C ASP A 359 -0.60 32.55 -2.34
N THR A 360 -0.17 31.41 -2.88
CA THR A 360 1.22 31.25 -3.31
C THR A 360 1.51 31.95 -4.63
N THR A 361 0.48 32.38 -5.36
CA THR A 361 0.59 33.14 -6.61
C THR A 361 0.89 34.61 -6.31
N THR A 362 0.20 35.21 -5.35
CA THR A 362 0.39 36.60 -4.92
C THR A 362 1.28 36.76 -3.70
N THR A 363 1.62 35.66 -3.02
CA THR A 363 2.36 35.61 -1.73
C THR A 363 1.62 36.23 -0.54
N ASP A 364 0.31 36.51 -0.70
CA ASP A 364 -0.51 37.02 0.39
C ASP A 364 -0.79 35.92 1.43
N THR A 365 -0.52 36.24 2.69
CA THR A 365 -0.64 35.26 3.79
C THR A 365 -1.45 35.85 4.93
N GLN A 366 -2.42 35.08 5.41
CA GLN A 366 -3.21 35.42 6.58
C GLN A 366 -3.26 34.27 7.56
N THR A 367 -3.14 34.60 8.86
CA THR A 367 -3.29 33.63 9.95
C THR A 367 -4.32 34.17 10.95
N VAL A 368 -5.20 33.28 11.42
CA VAL A 368 -6.22 33.57 12.44
C VAL A 368 -6.10 32.53 13.54
N THR A 369 -6.15 33.00 14.80
CA THR A 369 -6.15 32.10 15.96
C THR A 369 -7.47 32.26 16.72
N THR A 370 -8.10 31.16 17.09
CA THR A 370 -9.34 31.14 17.87
C THR A 370 -9.22 30.19 19.05
N ALA A 371 -9.98 30.44 20.11
CA ALA A 371 -10.07 29.50 21.21
C ALA A 371 -10.75 28.18 20.76
N ALA A 372 -10.22 27.07 21.27
CA ALA A 372 -10.74 25.71 21.07
C ALA A 372 -10.99 25.06 22.44
N PRO A 373 -11.95 25.56 23.23
CA PRO A 373 -12.20 25.05 24.56
C PRO A 373 -12.62 23.58 24.48
N ASP A 374 -12.17 22.77 25.43
CA ASP A 374 -12.52 21.34 25.64
C ASP A 374 -12.02 20.30 24.63
N VAL A 375 -11.13 20.61 23.73
CA VAL A 375 -10.50 19.56 22.89
C VAL A 375 -9.63 18.59 23.73
N THR A 376 -9.20 19.02 24.91
CA THR A 376 -8.48 18.15 25.85
C THR A 376 -9.26 16.95 26.34
N SER A 377 -10.59 17.06 26.44
CA SER A 377 -11.48 15.96 26.84
C SER A 377 -11.93 15.08 25.65
N LYS A 378 -11.83 15.60 24.43
CA LYS A 378 -12.21 14.91 23.18
C LYS A 378 -11.14 15.15 22.13
N PRO A 379 -10.11 14.31 22.06
CA PRO A 379 -9.00 14.51 21.11
C PRO A 379 -9.52 14.52 19.67
N LEU A 380 -8.94 15.37 18.83
CA LEU A 380 -9.24 15.45 17.41
C LEU A 380 -8.72 14.17 16.73
N ASN A 381 -9.59 13.23 16.47
CA ASN A 381 -9.25 11.89 15.97
C ASN A 381 -9.51 11.71 14.47
N SER A 382 -9.84 12.79 13.77
CA SER A 382 -9.99 12.81 12.32
C SER A 382 -9.34 14.04 11.68
N ALA A 383 -8.83 13.84 10.49
CA ALA A 383 -8.35 14.88 9.59
C ALA A 383 -8.86 14.57 8.18
N SER A 384 -9.28 15.58 7.41
CA SER A 384 -9.73 15.33 6.04
C SER A 384 -9.38 16.47 5.08
N VAL A 385 -9.19 16.07 3.81
CA VAL A 385 -9.07 16.97 2.65
C VAL A 385 -10.04 16.44 1.62
N VAL A 386 -11.16 17.15 1.43
CA VAL A 386 -12.29 16.71 0.60
C VAL A 386 -12.89 17.89 -0.15
N ALA A 387 -13.67 17.60 -1.19
CA ALA A 387 -14.66 18.54 -1.72
C ALA A 387 -16.01 18.23 -1.07
N MET A 388 -16.68 19.26 -0.56
CA MET A 388 -18.02 19.19 0.02
C MET A 388 -19.05 19.64 -1.02
N PHE A 389 -20.12 18.89 -1.15
CA PHE A 389 -21.23 19.18 -2.05
C PHE A 389 -22.51 19.35 -1.24
N ASP A 390 -23.34 20.26 -1.69
CA ASP A 390 -24.72 20.37 -1.20
C ASP A 390 -25.53 19.15 -1.70
N ASN A 391 -26.36 18.56 -0.84
CA ASN A 391 -27.23 17.41 -1.18
C ASN A 391 -28.28 17.73 -2.27
N SER A 392 -28.37 18.97 -2.73
CA SER A 392 -29.16 19.34 -3.90
C SER A 392 -28.49 18.78 -5.16
N ALA A 393 -29.25 18.07 -5.97
CA ALA A 393 -28.80 17.38 -7.16
C ALA A 393 -27.79 18.21 -7.98
N VAL A 394 -26.52 17.85 -7.90
CA VAL A 394 -25.48 18.39 -8.79
C VAL A 394 -25.82 17.84 -10.17
N ALA A 395 -26.09 18.72 -11.13
CA ALA A 395 -26.30 18.27 -12.51
C ALA A 395 -25.01 17.60 -13.02
N PRO A 396 -25.10 16.39 -13.57
CA PRO A 396 -23.92 15.69 -14.07
C PRO A 396 -23.25 16.54 -15.17
N PRO A 397 -21.92 16.68 -15.16
CA PRO A 397 -21.21 17.38 -16.22
C PRO A 397 -21.29 16.61 -17.53
N PRO A 398 -21.10 17.24 -18.69
CA PRO A 398 -21.14 16.57 -19.99
C PRO A 398 -20.02 15.54 -20.19
N ALA A 399 -18.98 15.59 -19.36
CA ALA A 399 -17.88 14.64 -19.29
C ALA A 399 -17.25 14.71 -17.89
N ASP A 400 -16.48 13.70 -17.50
CA ASP A 400 -15.71 13.74 -16.26
C ASP A 400 -14.86 15.01 -16.21
N THR A 401 -15.06 15.79 -15.16
CA THR A 401 -14.45 17.12 -15.04
C THR A 401 -13.70 17.22 -13.71
N GLN A 402 -12.40 17.53 -13.77
CA GLN A 402 -11.63 17.81 -12.56
C GLN A 402 -12.11 19.10 -11.92
N LEU A 403 -12.56 19.02 -10.67
CA LEU A 403 -13.01 20.18 -9.90
C LEU A 403 -11.87 20.75 -9.06
N TRP A 404 -11.17 19.89 -8.29
CA TRP A 404 -10.07 20.31 -7.43
C TRP A 404 -8.81 19.52 -7.73
N GLN A 405 -7.65 20.19 -7.60
CA GLN A 405 -6.34 19.57 -7.52
C GLN A 405 -5.75 19.88 -6.14
N PHE A 406 -5.46 18.85 -5.38
CA PHE A 406 -4.78 18.93 -4.09
C PHE A 406 -3.36 18.41 -4.23
N THR A 407 -2.40 19.13 -3.63
CA THR A 407 -0.98 18.76 -3.63
C THR A 407 -0.37 19.02 -2.25
N ALA A 408 0.73 18.35 -1.95
CA ALA A 408 1.43 18.46 -0.67
C ALA A 408 0.52 18.29 0.56
N SER A 409 -0.53 17.46 0.42
CA SER A 409 -1.45 17.16 1.53
C SER A 409 -0.71 16.41 2.63
N ASN A 410 -0.80 16.92 3.85
CA ASN A 410 -0.09 16.35 4.98
C ASN A 410 -0.86 16.49 6.28
N VAL A 411 -0.59 15.56 7.19
CA VAL A 411 -1.23 15.44 8.50
C VAL A 411 -0.16 15.25 9.57
N THR A 412 -0.41 15.71 10.79
CA THR A 412 0.48 15.48 11.93
C THR A 412 -0.31 15.06 13.15
N SER A 413 0.12 13.97 13.79
CA SER A 413 -0.44 13.52 15.05
C SER A 413 0.03 14.35 16.24
N TYR A 414 -0.61 14.22 17.40
CA TYR A 414 -0.19 14.84 18.66
C TYR A 414 1.23 14.41 19.06
N GLY A 415 1.62 13.17 18.79
CA GLY A 415 2.96 12.66 19.04
C GLY A 415 4.05 13.19 18.11
N GLY A 416 3.71 14.07 17.17
CA GLY A 416 4.65 14.69 16.24
C GLY A 416 4.95 13.85 14.99
N TYR A 417 4.29 12.73 14.78
CA TYR A 417 4.43 11.97 13.54
C TYR A 417 3.84 12.76 12.38
N HIS A 418 4.67 13.06 11.40
CA HIS A 418 4.30 13.69 10.14
C HIS A 418 4.10 12.63 9.06
N GLY A 419 3.10 12.82 8.23
CA GLY A 419 2.87 11.98 7.06
C GLY A 419 1.99 12.68 6.03
N SER A 420 1.93 12.09 4.84
CA SER A 420 0.91 12.40 3.85
C SER A 420 -0.45 11.89 4.34
N VAL A 421 -1.48 11.98 3.50
CA VAL A 421 -2.76 11.29 3.72
C VAL A 421 -2.55 9.80 4.01
N LEU A 422 -1.52 9.15 3.44
CA LEU A 422 -1.13 7.76 3.72
C LEU A 422 -0.14 7.64 4.89
N GLY A 423 -0.34 8.35 5.97
CA GLY A 423 0.50 8.25 7.17
C GLY A 423 0.25 7.00 8.02
N SER A 424 0.73 7.02 9.26
CA SER A 424 0.54 5.92 10.23
C SER A 424 -0.83 5.98 10.92
N TRP A 425 -1.90 6.17 10.15
CA TRP A 425 -3.30 6.25 10.56
C TRP A 425 -4.18 5.54 9.54
N ALA A 426 -5.46 5.31 9.86
CA ALA A 426 -6.42 4.71 8.94
C ALA A 426 -6.93 5.79 7.98
N THR A 427 -6.77 5.58 6.69
CA THR A 427 -7.24 6.47 5.63
C THR A 427 -8.40 5.85 4.89
N SER A 428 -9.44 6.61 4.61
CA SER A 428 -10.57 6.25 3.75
C SER A 428 -10.64 7.13 2.52
N HIS A 429 -11.03 6.53 1.41
CA HIS A 429 -11.40 7.22 0.18
C HIS A 429 -12.89 7.57 0.24
N GLU A 430 -13.21 8.85 0.31
CA GLU A 430 -14.59 9.35 0.35
C GLU A 430 -15.11 9.48 -1.08
N VAL A 431 -16.22 8.80 -1.39
CA VAL A 431 -16.88 8.83 -2.70
C VAL A 431 -18.30 9.37 -2.51
N TYR A 432 -18.62 10.47 -3.17
CA TYR A 432 -19.96 11.03 -3.16
C TYR A 432 -20.85 10.29 -4.14
N THR A 433 -21.90 9.66 -3.61
CA THR A 433 -22.94 9.00 -4.39
C THR A 433 -24.31 9.61 -4.11
N THR A 434 -25.24 9.44 -5.03
CA THR A 434 -26.59 10.04 -4.94
C THR A 434 -27.37 9.64 -3.69
N ASP A 435 -27.11 8.49 -3.12
CA ASP A 435 -27.81 7.94 -1.94
C ASP A 435 -26.88 7.67 -0.74
N GLY A 436 -25.58 8.01 -0.84
CA GLY A 436 -24.59 7.74 0.21
C GLY A 436 -24.24 6.25 0.36
N THR A 437 -24.58 5.43 -0.61
CA THR A 437 -24.27 4.00 -0.60
C THR A 437 -23.48 3.57 -1.84
N ARG A 438 -22.92 2.38 -1.79
CA ARG A 438 -22.23 1.77 -2.94
C ARG A 438 -23.15 1.56 -4.16
N ALA A 439 -24.46 1.48 -3.95
CA ALA A 439 -25.43 1.24 -5.03
C ALA A 439 -25.84 2.54 -5.73
N GLY A 440 -25.59 3.71 -5.11
CA GLY A 440 -25.89 5.01 -5.68
C GLY A 440 -24.97 5.36 -6.84
N ALA A 441 -25.46 6.18 -7.77
CA ALA A 441 -24.64 6.69 -8.85
C ALA A 441 -23.54 7.61 -8.29
N VAL A 442 -22.31 7.49 -8.78
CA VAL A 442 -21.18 8.29 -8.34
C VAL A 442 -21.31 9.70 -8.90
N VAL A 443 -21.43 10.68 -8.03
CA VAL A 443 -21.52 12.12 -8.38
C VAL A 443 -20.13 12.75 -8.42
N ALA A 444 -19.31 12.49 -7.40
CA ALA A 444 -17.94 12.94 -7.36
C ALA A 444 -17.04 11.89 -6.69
N ASP A 445 -15.78 11.85 -7.12
CA ASP A 445 -14.80 10.88 -6.71
C ASP A 445 -13.40 11.50 -6.71
N ALA A 446 -12.52 11.01 -5.86
CA ALA A 446 -11.12 11.40 -5.87
C ALA A 446 -10.30 10.49 -6.78
N SER A 447 -9.28 11.02 -7.43
CA SER A 447 -8.27 10.20 -8.10
C SER A 447 -7.47 9.40 -7.07
N ALA A 448 -6.79 8.35 -7.52
CA ALA A 448 -5.79 7.68 -6.70
C ALA A 448 -4.74 8.68 -6.17
N LEU A 449 -4.25 8.41 -4.96
CA LEU A 449 -3.17 9.18 -4.35
C LEU A 449 -1.86 8.99 -5.11
N SER A 450 -1.17 10.09 -5.36
CA SER A 450 0.16 10.12 -5.99
C SER A 450 1.17 10.86 -5.10
N ASN A 451 2.43 10.92 -5.51
CA ASN A 451 3.51 11.57 -4.77
C ASN A 451 3.58 11.13 -3.29
N GLY A 452 3.57 9.81 -3.05
CA GLY A 452 3.61 9.25 -1.69
C GLY A 452 2.37 9.57 -0.84
N GLY A 453 1.20 9.75 -1.45
CA GLY A 453 -0.05 10.05 -0.76
C GLY A 453 -0.28 11.53 -0.49
N GLN A 454 0.46 12.42 -1.14
CA GLN A 454 0.33 13.87 -0.95
C GLN A 454 -0.59 14.54 -1.97
N ASP A 455 -0.73 13.95 -3.17
CA ASP A 455 -1.40 14.61 -4.29
C ASP A 455 -2.58 13.78 -4.79
N PHE A 456 -3.69 14.44 -5.09
CA PHE A 456 -4.87 13.86 -5.72
C PHE A 456 -5.76 14.95 -6.33
N GLY A 457 -6.67 14.53 -7.21
CA GLY A 457 -7.71 15.39 -7.76
C GLY A 457 -9.10 14.92 -7.33
N VAL A 458 -10.04 15.83 -7.19
CA VAL A 458 -11.48 15.50 -7.07
C VAL A 458 -12.17 15.80 -8.37
N TRP A 459 -12.93 14.82 -8.87
CA TRP A 459 -13.58 14.83 -10.16
C TRP A 459 -15.09 14.75 -10.01
N LEU A 460 -15.80 15.61 -10.74
CA LEU A 460 -17.22 15.41 -11.02
C LEU A 460 -17.35 14.33 -12.11
N ARG A 461 -18.24 13.38 -11.89
CA ARG A 461 -18.44 12.25 -12.80
C ARG A 461 -19.60 12.51 -13.74
N HIS A 462 -19.38 12.20 -15.02
CA HIS A 462 -20.42 12.08 -16.01
C HIS A 462 -21.24 10.83 -15.70
N GLN A 463 -22.58 10.98 -15.61
CA GLN A 463 -23.50 9.87 -15.34
C GLN A 463 -24.11 9.36 -16.64
#